data_6d5ba8fbc190c86fa0e4c2d0f94d805c
#
_entry.id   6d5ba8fbc190c86fa0e4c2d0f94d805c
#
_cell.length_a   1.000
_cell.length_b   1.000
_cell.length_c   1.000
_cell.angle_alpha   90.00
_cell.angle_beta   90.00
_cell.angle_gamma   90.00
#
_symmetry.space_group_name_H-M   'P 1'
#
loop_
_entity.id
_entity.type
_entity.pdbx_description
1 polymer ?
#
loop_
_entity_poly.entity_id
_entity_poly.type
_entity_poly.pdbx_seq_one_letter_code
_entity_poly.pdbx_strand_id
1 'polypeptide(L)'
;MEFSLSEEQKLIIDTTKKFVESELFPHEELVEKTGNLPMDLIKEIQAKAIKTGIYAANIPQEFGGGGLDTLTWLLYEKELGKANYALHWTCVARPSNILCAGTKDQKEKYLKPCIEGKKWDCLAMTEPNAGSDLRGMTASARETTSGDWVLNGTKHFISHADIADFTIAFMASGIEETNKGPKKLITAFFVDKGTPGFNVREGYDNVSHRGYTNSILEFSDVKVPKESILGEVHKGFEVANKWLGATRLQVGATCLGRAERAFNHAIEWAATRQQFGQSIGKFQGTSFKLSDMAMELKAAQLLILEAGWKYDQGTATDLDMAMAKLKASEMLAMVSDEAIQIHGGMGLMTELPLERIWRDARLERIWEGTSEIQRHIISRSLLRPYEN
;
A
#
# COMPACT_ATOMS: atom_id res chain seq x y z
N MET A 1 2.44 -17.09 -23.63
CA MET A 1 1.85 -16.45 -22.45
C MET A 1 0.36 -16.69 -22.52
N GLU A 2 -0.21 -17.36 -21.54
CA GLU A 2 -1.64 -17.58 -21.45
C GLU A 2 -2.26 -16.43 -20.64
N PHE A 3 -3.28 -15.78 -21.18
CA PHE A 3 -3.99 -14.66 -20.55
C PHE A 3 -5.31 -15.08 -19.89
N SER A 4 -5.66 -16.36 -20.00
CA SER A 4 -6.87 -16.91 -19.36
C SER A 4 -6.61 -17.14 -17.86
N LEU A 5 -7.59 -16.72 -17.05
CA LEU A 5 -7.55 -16.96 -15.61
C LEU A 5 -7.89 -18.42 -15.32
N SER A 6 -7.17 -19.01 -14.36
CA SER A 6 -7.52 -20.34 -13.83
C SER A 6 -8.88 -20.31 -13.11
N GLU A 7 -9.49 -21.46 -12.90
CA GLU A 7 -10.75 -21.57 -12.13
C GLU A 7 -10.56 -21.09 -10.67
N GLU A 8 -9.41 -21.35 -10.08
CA GLU A 8 -9.05 -20.87 -8.74
C GLU A 8 -8.98 -19.34 -8.71
N GLN A 9 -8.31 -18.70 -9.67
CA GLN A 9 -8.23 -17.26 -9.77
C GLN A 9 -9.61 -16.62 -9.95
N LYS A 10 -10.48 -17.20 -10.80
CA LYS A 10 -11.86 -16.74 -10.95
C LYS A 10 -12.64 -16.84 -9.64
N LEU A 11 -12.50 -17.94 -8.91
CA LEU A 11 -13.17 -18.13 -7.62
C LEU A 11 -12.71 -17.11 -6.57
N ILE A 12 -11.40 -16.83 -6.50
CA ILE A 12 -10.83 -15.82 -5.58
C ILE A 12 -11.36 -14.42 -5.94
N ILE A 13 -11.36 -14.05 -7.22
CA ILE A 13 -11.91 -12.78 -7.70
C ILE A 13 -13.39 -12.65 -7.32
N ASP A 14 -14.20 -13.66 -7.62
CA ASP A 14 -15.64 -13.63 -7.34
C ASP A 14 -15.94 -13.57 -5.84
N THR A 15 -15.17 -14.30 -5.03
CA THR A 15 -15.29 -14.28 -3.57
C THR A 15 -14.94 -12.90 -3.01
N THR A 16 -13.83 -12.33 -3.46
CA THR A 16 -13.38 -11.00 -3.03
C THR A 16 -14.35 -9.91 -3.48
N LYS A 17 -14.83 -9.97 -4.71
CA LYS A 17 -15.84 -9.04 -5.23
C LYS A 17 -17.10 -9.04 -4.38
N LYS A 18 -17.66 -10.22 -4.07
CA LYS A 18 -18.85 -10.36 -3.21
C LYS A 18 -18.58 -9.79 -1.82
N PHE A 19 -17.40 -10.04 -1.25
CA PHE A 19 -17.02 -9.50 0.04
C PHE A 19 -16.97 -7.97 0.03
N VAL A 20 -16.37 -7.38 -0.99
CA VAL A 20 -16.31 -5.92 -1.17
C VAL A 20 -17.71 -5.31 -1.27
N GLU A 21 -18.57 -5.92 -2.08
CA GLU A 21 -19.94 -5.43 -2.30
C GLU A 21 -20.82 -5.55 -1.04
N SER A 22 -20.69 -6.63 -0.26
CA SER A 22 -21.54 -6.87 0.93
C SER A 22 -20.98 -6.30 2.23
N GLU A 23 -19.64 -6.26 2.39
CA GLU A 23 -19.03 -5.96 3.69
C GLU A 23 -18.24 -4.64 3.70
N LEU A 24 -17.87 -4.07 2.54
CA LEU A 24 -17.10 -2.83 2.51
C LEU A 24 -17.90 -1.65 1.98
N PHE A 25 -18.54 -1.75 0.83
CA PHE A 25 -19.29 -0.65 0.21
C PHE A 25 -20.37 -0.05 1.13
N PRO A 26 -21.12 -0.83 1.94
CA PRO A 26 -22.13 -0.25 2.83
C PRO A 26 -21.58 0.70 3.89
N HIS A 27 -20.28 0.62 4.20
CA HIS A 27 -19.65 1.42 5.24
C HIS A 27 -18.86 2.64 4.70
N GLU A 28 -18.74 2.78 3.38
CA GLU A 28 -17.97 3.87 2.76
C GLU A 28 -18.50 5.26 3.13
N GLU A 29 -19.83 5.42 3.15
CA GLU A 29 -20.45 6.71 3.48
C GLU A 29 -20.15 7.13 4.92
N LEU A 30 -20.17 6.19 5.87
CA LEU A 30 -19.79 6.44 7.26
C LEU A 30 -18.37 6.95 7.36
N VAL A 31 -17.43 6.23 6.74
CA VAL A 31 -15.99 6.58 6.76
C VAL A 31 -15.74 7.94 6.11
N GLU A 32 -16.36 8.20 4.96
CA GLU A 32 -16.20 9.47 4.25
C GLU A 32 -16.76 10.66 5.03
N LYS A 33 -17.93 10.52 5.68
CA LYS A 33 -18.54 11.60 6.45
C LYS A 33 -17.79 11.89 7.76
N THR A 34 -17.34 10.84 8.44
CA THR A 34 -16.72 11.00 9.77
C THR A 34 -15.20 11.16 9.72
N GLY A 35 -14.56 10.73 8.64
CA GLY A 35 -13.10 10.64 8.57
C GLY A 35 -12.51 9.59 9.53
N ASN A 36 -13.35 8.70 10.07
CA ASN A 36 -12.97 7.71 11.06
C ASN A 36 -13.55 6.34 10.74
N LEU A 37 -12.82 5.30 11.10
CA LEU A 37 -13.28 3.92 11.04
C LEU A 37 -13.36 3.37 12.46
N PRO A 38 -14.59 3.14 13.00
CA PRO A 38 -14.77 2.68 14.38
C PRO A 38 -14.11 1.32 14.64
N MET A 39 -13.48 1.17 15.80
CA MET A 39 -12.76 -0.06 16.18
C MET A 39 -13.63 -1.31 16.13
N ASP A 40 -14.89 -1.20 16.53
CA ASP A 40 -15.81 -2.35 16.50
C ASP A 40 -16.09 -2.79 15.06
N LEU A 41 -16.23 -1.84 14.14
CA LEU A 41 -16.39 -2.14 12.71
C LEU A 41 -15.11 -2.74 12.10
N ILE A 42 -13.92 -2.26 12.48
CA ILE A 42 -12.65 -2.88 12.08
C ILE A 42 -12.64 -4.36 12.47
N LYS A 43 -12.93 -4.66 13.74
CA LYS A 43 -12.93 -6.04 14.25
C LYS A 43 -14.00 -6.92 13.59
N GLU A 44 -15.17 -6.37 13.31
CA GLU A 44 -16.25 -7.08 12.63
C GLU A 44 -15.83 -7.48 11.21
N ILE A 45 -15.37 -6.52 10.41
CA ILE A 45 -14.93 -6.78 9.02
C ILE A 45 -13.74 -7.74 9.01
N GLN A 46 -12.73 -7.53 9.88
CA GLN A 46 -11.58 -8.40 10.00
C GLN A 46 -11.98 -9.85 10.33
N ALA A 47 -12.91 -10.05 11.29
CA ALA A 47 -13.38 -11.38 11.64
C ALA A 47 -14.09 -12.08 10.46
N LYS A 48 -14.87 -11.32 9.66
CA LYS A 48 -15.50 -11.83 8.43
C LYS A 48 -14.46 -12.18 7.37
N ALA A 49 -13.43 -11.34 7.20
CA ALA A 49 -12.33 -11.56 6.25
C ALA A 49 -11.52 -12.83 6.62
N ILE A 50 -11.22 -13.03 7.90
CA ILE A 50 -10.57 -14.24 8.40
C ILE A 50 -11.45 -15.48 8.14
N LYS A 51 -12.73 -15.42 8.47
CA LYS A 51 -13.68 -16.52 8.25
C LYS A 51 -13.82 -16.89 6.77
N THR A 52 -13.75 -15.92 5.88
CA THR A 52 -13.85 -16.10 4.42
C THR A 52 -12.54 -16.61 3.83
N GLY A 53 -11.42 -16.55 4.58
CA GLY A 53 -10.09 -16.98 4.11
C GLY A 53 -9.37 -15.95 3.26
N ILE A 54 -9.89 -14.72 3.17
CA ILE A 54 -9.25 -13.65 2.40
C ILE A 54 -8.20 -12.86 3.20
N TYR A 55 -8.23 -12.95 4.53
CA TYR A 55 -7.24 -12.31 5.41
C TYR A 55 -5.90 -13.06 5.35
N ALA A 56 -4.78 -12.33 5.31
CA ALA A 56 -3.44 -12.90 5.20
C ALA A 56 -3.24 -13.81 3.96
N ALA A 57 -3.96 -13.55 2.87
CA ALA A 57 -4.00 -14.39 1.69
C ALA A 57 -2.63 -14.58 1.01
N ASN A 58 -1.75 -13.57 1.06
CA ASN A 58 -0.40 -13.56 0.48
C ASN A 58 0.70 -14.08 1.42
N ILE A 59 0.39 -14.37 2.68
CA ILE A 59 1.37 -14.94 3.62
C ILE A 59 1.58 -16.42 3.27
N PRO A 60 2.85 -16.91 3.28
CA PRO A 60 3.13 -18.32 3.07
C PRO A 60 2.34 -19.24 3.99
N GLN A 61 1.88 -20.38 3.46
CA GLN A 61 1.11 -21.38 4.22
C GLN A 61 1.88 -21.93 5.43
N GLU A 62 3.20 -22.04 5.33
CA GLU A 62 4.07 -22.48 6.44
C GLU A 62 3.97 -21.59 7.69
N PHE A 63 3.52 -20.33 7.52
CA PHE A 63 3.28 -19.39 8.62
C PHE A 63 1.80 -19.26 8.99
N GLY A 64 0.91 -19.99 8.31
CA GLY A 64 -0.53 -19.98 8.55
C GLY A 64 -1.32 -19.02 7.65
N GLY A 65 -0.71 -18.47 6.61
CA GLY A 65 -1.39 -17.66 5.60
C GLY A 65 -2.02 -18.46 4.47
N GLY A 66 -2.63 -17.75 3.51
CA GLY A 66 -3.30 -18.35 2.35
C GLY A 66 -2.36 -18.87 1.27
N GLY A 67 -1.12 -18.36 1.21
CA GLY A 67 -0.09 -18.84 0.28
C GLY A 67 -0.36 -18.50 -1.19
N LEU A 68 -1.16 -17.45 -1.47
CA LEU A 68 -1.38 -17.02 -2.85
C LEU A 68 -0.05 -16.62 -3.51
N ASP A 69 0.13 -17.02 -4.77
CA ASP A 69 1.18 -16.46 -5.61
C ASP A 69 0.93 -14.96 -5.86
N THR A 70 1.96 -14.25 -6.29
CA THR A 70 1.89 -12.79 -6.44
C THR A 70 0.87 -12.40 -7.49
N LEU A 71 0.80 -13.10 -8.61
CA LEU A 71 -0.16 -12.81 -9.68
C LEU A 71 -1.61 -12.91 -9.17
N THR A 72 -1.93 -13.98 -8.46
CA THR A 72 -3.27 -14.21 -7.90
C THR A 72 -3.58 -13.20 -6.79
N TRP A 73 -2.58 -12.88 -5.95
CA TRP A 73 -2.70 -11.84 -4.94
C TRP A 73 -2.99 -10.46 -5.55
N LEU A 74 -2.38 -10.09 -6.67
CA LEU A 74 -2.66 -8.82 -7.36
C LEU A 74 -4.07 -8.75 -7.94
N LEU A 75 -4.62 -9.88 -8.42
CA LEU A 75 -6.02 -9.95 -8.85
C LEU A 75 -6.98 -9.74 -7.66
N TYR A 76 -6.67 -10.33 -6.52
CA TYR A 76 -7.39 -10.14 -5.27
C TYR A 76 -7.31 -8.67 -4.78
N GLU A 77 -6.11 -8.08 -4.73
CA GLU A 77 -5.88 -6.69 -4.30
C GLU A 77 -6.59 -5.69 -5.23
N LYS A 78 -6.70 -5.99 -6.52
CA LYS A 78 -7.50 -5.21 -7.46
C LYS A 78 -8.97 -5.14 -7.04
N GLU A 79 -9.56 -6.25 -6.65
CA GLU A 79 -10.97 -6.27 -6.22
C GLU A 79 -11.16 -5.51 -4.90
N LEU A 80 -10.31 -5.73 -3.90
CA LEU A 80 -10.33 -4.99 -2.63
C LEU A 80 -10.12 -3.48 -2.85
N GLY A 81 -9.24 -3.14 -3.78
CA GLY A 81 -8.93 -1.75 -4.12
C GLY A 81 -10.11 -0.94 -4.63
N LYS A 82 -11.22 -1.55 -5.01
CA LYS A 82 -12.47 -0.86 -5.38
C LYS A 82 -13.12 -0.11 -4.22
N ALA A 83 -12.87 -0.54 -2.99
CA ALA A 83 -13.40 0.08 -1.78
C ALA A 83 -12.52 1.24 -1.26
N ASN A 84 -13.08 2.03 -0.32
CA ASN A 84 -12.32 2.98 0.49
C ASN A 84 -11.12 2.27 1.15
N TYR A 85 -9.96 2.92 1.16
CA TYR A 85 -8.72 2.28 1.58
C TYR A 85 -8.68 1.91 3.08
N ALA A 86 -9.34 2.67 3.95
CA ALA A 86 -9.44 2.32 5.36
C ALA A 86 -10.20 0.99 5.56
N LEU A 87 -11.27 0.79 4.79
CA LEU A 87 -12.03 -0.47 4.78
C LEU A 87 -11.24 -1.62 4.16
N HIS A 88 -10.57 -1.37 3.03
CA HIS A 88 -9.68 -2.35 2.40
C HIS A 88 -8.61 -2.86 3.38
N TRP A 89 -7.99 -1.94 4.13
CA TRP A 89 -6.95 -2.30 5.09
C TRP A 89 -7.42 -3.31 6.14
N THR A 90 -8.68 -3.28 6.55
CA THR A 90 -9.22 -4.23 7.54
C THR A 90 -9.21 -5.68 7.07
N CYS A 91 -9.14 -5.91 5.76
CA CYS A 91 -9.19 -7.23 5.13
C CYS A 91 -7.84 -7.87 4.91
N VAL A 92 -6.73 -7.22 5.26
CA VAL A 92 -5.38 -7.71 5.02
C VAL A 92 -4.55 -7.69 6.30
N ALA A 93 -3.70 -8.70 6.47
CA ALA A 93 -2.71 -8.73 7.55
C ALA A 93 -1.49 -7.91 7.13
N ARG A 94 -1.24 -6.79 7.78
CA ARG A 94 -0.13 -5.88 7.45
C ARG A 94 0.85 -5.71 8.61
N PRO A 95 2.10 -5.45 8.28
CA PRO A 95 2.85 -5.56 7.02
C PRO A 95 3.36 -6.98 6.79
N SER A 96 2.50 -7.80 6.45
CA SER A 96 2.56 -9.25 6.35
C SER A 96 3.92 -9.84 5.97
N ASN A 97 4.45 -9.50 4.82
CA ASN A 97 5.64 -10.14 4.27
C ASN A 97 6.95 -9.69 4.92
N ILE A 98 7.02 -8.48 5.49
CA ILE A 98 8.23 -8.00 6.18
C ILE A 98 8.50 -8.82 7.46
N LEU A 99 7.43 -9.24 8.15
CA LEU A 99 7.51 -10.06 9.37
C LEU A 99 8.03 -11.47 9.09
N CYS A 100 7.93 -11.95 7.85
CA CYS A 100 8.51 -13.23 7.44
C CYS A 100 10.04 -13.26 7.52
N ALA A 101 10.71 -12.09 7.56
CA ALA A 101 12.15 -11.98 7.77
C ALA A 101 12.60 -12.20 9.22
N GLY A 102 11.65 -12.28 10.17
CA GLY A 102 11.93 -12.47 11.58
C GLY A 102 12.48 -13.85 11.93
N THR A 103 13.13 -13.95 13.10
CA THR A 103 13.50 -15.22 13.72
C THR A 103 12.25 -16.05 14.08
N LYS A 104 12.44 -17.31 14.48
CA LYS A 104 11.32 -18.15 14.92
C LYS A 104 10.55 -17.50 16.07
N ASP A 105 11.24 -16.99 17.07
CA ASP A 105 10.63 -16.37 18.26
C ASP A 105 9.90 -15.06 17.88
N GLN A 106 10.47 -14.27 16.97
CA GLN A 106 9.83 -13.05 16.45
C GLN A 106 8.57 -13.39 15.64
N LYS A 107 8.58 -14.45 14.83
CA LYS A 107 7.40 -14.90 14.09
C LYS A 107 6.28 -15.36 15.04
N GLU A 108 6.59 -16.12 16.08
CA GLU A 108 5.62 -16.50 17.12
C GLU A 108 5.06 -15.28 17.88
N LYS A 109 5.91 -14.31 18.21
CA LYS A 109 5.51 -13.12 18.97
C LYS A 109 4.72 -12.09 18.14
N TYR A 110 5.06 -11.92 16.87
CA TYR A 110 4.58 -10.83 16.02
C TYR A 110 3.79 -11.31 14.79
N LEU A 111 4.37 -12.17 13.94
CA LEU A 111 3.73 -12.57 12.68
C LEU A 111 2.45 -13.37 12.91
N LYS A 112 2.54 -14.43 13.71
CA LYS A 112 1.40 -15.30 13.96
C LYS A 112 0.18 -14.58 14.55
N PRO A 113 0.32 -13.72 15.60
CA PRO A 113 -0.81 -12.93 16.08
C PRO A 113 -1.37 -11.94 15.05
N CYS A 114 -0.54 -11.42 14.14
CA CYS A 114 -1.04 -10.57 13.03
C CYS A 114 -1.87 -11.38 12.04
N ILE A 115 -1.42 -12.58 11.66
CA ILE A 115 -2.19 -13.49 10.78
C ILE A 115 -3.54 -13.87 11.41
N GLU A 116 -3.55 -14.07 12.73
CA GLU A 116 -4.76 -14.41 13.50
C GLU A 116 -5.67 -13.19 13.78
N GLY A 117 -5.29 -11.99 13.34
CA GLY A 117 -6.02 -10.76 13.61
C GLY A 117 -6.02 -10.30 15.06
N LYS A 118 -5.08 -10.80 15.88
CA LYS A 118 -4.96 -10.50 17.31
C LYS A 118 -4.04 -9.31 17.59
N LYS A 119 -3.15 -8.97 16.66
CA LYS A 119 -2.23 -7.83 16.73
C LYS A 119 -2.23 -7.08 15.42
N TRP A 120 -1.98 -5.79 15.54
CA TRP A 120 -1.67 -4.91 14.42
C TRP A 120 -0.28 -4.31 14.58
N ASP A 121 0.34 -4.03 13.49
CA ASP A 121 1.63 -3.38 13.44
C ASP A 121 1.59 -2.11 12.60
N CYS A 122 2.62 -1.30 12.75
CA CYS A 122 2.90 -0.20 11.86
C CYS A 122 4.36 -0.19 11.44
N LEU A 123 4.65 0.45 10.31
CA LEU A 123 5.98 0.55 9.76
C LEU A 123 6.46 1.99 9.74
N ALA A 124 7.56 2.28 10.41
CA ALA A 124 8.06 3.62 10.66
C ALA A 124 9.39 3.87 9.92
N MET A 125 9.29 4.47 8.72
CA MET A 125 10.44 4.87 7.90
C MET A 125 10.58 6.38 7.80
N THR A 126 9.53 7.04 7.31
CA THR A 126 9.51 8.45 6.92
C THR A 126 9.72 9.38 8.12
N GLU A 127 10.49 10.45 7.91
CA GLU A 127 10.75 11.50 8.89
C GLU A 127 10.35 12.87 8.33
N PRO A 128 10.20 13.90 9.18
CA PRO A 128 9.90 15.26 8.70
C PRO A 128 10.85 15.75 7.60
N ASN A 129 12.11 15.34 7.62
CA ASN A 129 13.14 15.76 6.68
C ASN A 129 13.65 14.63 5.75
N ALA A 130 13.06 13.42 5.81
CA ALA A 130 13.50 12.26 5.03
C ALA A 130 12.31 11.43 4.54
N GLY A 131 11.82 11.73 3.34
CA GLY A 131 10.78 10.97 2.64
C GLY A 131 11.35 10.23 1.44
N SER A 132 11.49 10.89 0.30
CA SER A 132 12.09 10.29 -0.92
C SER A 132 13.54 9.88 -0.71
N ASP A 133 14.31 10.65 0.06
CA ASP A 133 15.65 10.28 0.51
C ASP A 133 15.59 9.61 1.89
N LEU A 134 15.24 8.33 1.91
CA LEU A 134 15.21 7.55 3.15
C LEU A 134 16.59 7.40 3.81
N ARG A 135 17.69 7.52 3.05
CA ARG A 135 19.04 7.49 3.61
C ARG A 135 19.42 8.80 4.30
N GLY A 136 18.68 9.86 4.05
CA GLY A 136 18.78 11.12 4.76
C GLY A 136 18.24 11.09 6.19
N MET A 137 17.63 9.97 6.65
CA MET A 137 17.03 9.88 7.99
C MET A 137 17.97 10.29 9.11
N THR A 138 17.42 10.93 10.13
CA THR A 138 18.15 11.43 11.31
C THR A 138 17.82 10.64 12.58
N ALA A 139 16.68 9.95 12.61
CA ALA A 139 16.38 9.03 13.70
C ALA A 139 17.44 7.95 13.77
N SER A 140 17.97 7.74 14.96
CA SER A 140 19.20 6.98 15.19
C SER A 140 19.01 5.86 16.20
N ALA A 141 19.83 4.84 16.05
CA ALA A 141 19.98 3.75 17.01
C ALA A 141 21.46 3.63 17.41
N ARG A 142 21.72 3.61 18.71
CA ARG A 142 23.06 3.46 19.27
C ARG A 142 23.12 2.19 20.11
N GLU A 143 24.09 1.33 19.80
CA GLU A 143 24.37 0.15 20.59
C GLU A 143 24.97 0.52 21.95
N THR A 144 24.56 -0.16 23.02
CA THR A 144 25.08 -0.02 24.37
C THR A 144 26.18 -1.04 24.60
N THR A 145 26.91 -0.89 25.71
CA THR A 145 27.93 -1.86 26.12
C THR A 145 27.38 -3.24 26.46
N SER A 146 26.07 -3.37 26.74
CA SER A 146 25.39 -4.65 26.96
C SER A 146 24.94 -5.34 25.64
N GLY A 147 25.07 -4.66 24.48
CA GLY A 147 24.59 -5.14 23.20
C GLY A 147 23.12 -4.79 22.91
N ASP A 148 22.45 -4.10 23.85
CA ASP A 148 21.11 -3.53 23.63
C ASP A 148 21.21 -2.23 22.83
N TRP A 149 20.06 -1.67 22.44
CA TRP A 149 20.02 -0.47 21.61
C TRP A 149 19.21 0.64 22.25
N VAL A 150 19.62 1.88 22.00
CA VAL A 150 18.89 3.10 22.37
C VAL A 150 18.47 3.82 21.11
N LEU A 151 17.16 4.04 20.95
CA LEU A 151 16.55 4.66 19.78
C LEU A 151 16.14 6.10 20.11
N ASN A 152 16.45 7.02 19.19
CA ASN A 152 16.10 8.44 19.29
C ASN A 152 15.66 8.99 17.95
N GLY A 153 14.65 9.86 17.93
CA GLY A 153 14.20 10.57 16.75
C GLY A 153 12.70 10.64 16.60
N THR A 154 12.24 11.12 15.44
CA THR A 154 10.82 11.31 15.13
C THR A 154 10.52 10.71 13.76
N LYS A 155 9.43 9.95 13.68
CA LYS A 155 8.85 9.44 12.43
C LYS A 155 7.48 10.07 12.22
N HIS A 156 7.07 10.31 10.97
CA HIS A 156 5.75 10.85 10.66
C HIS A 156 5.08 10.15 9.47
N PHE A 157 3.80 10.45 9.27
CA PHE A 157 2.94 9.74 8.31
C PHE A 157 2.91 8.22 8.54
N ILE A 158 2.96 7.79 9.81
CA ILE A 158 2.98 6.37 10.13
C ILE A 158 1.54 5.87 10.24
N SER A 159 1.15 5.06 9.27
CA SER A 159 -0.20 4.53 9.14
C SER A 159 -0.56 3.63 10.31
N HIS A 160 -1.76 3.85 10.89
CA HIS A 160 -2.37 3.04 11.95
C HIS A 160 -1.53 2.85 13.22
N ALA A 161 -0.54 3.71 13.48
CA ALA A 161 0.27 3.59 14.70
C ALA A 161 -0.54 3.86 15.98
N ASP A 162 -1.64 4.57 15.89
CA ASP A 162 -2.60 4.81 16.98
C ASP A 162 -3.20 3.51 17.54
N ILE A 163 -3.48 2.54 16.68
CA ILE A 163 -4.06 1.23 17.03
C ILE A 163 -3.04 0.09 17.06
N ALA A 164 -1.83 0.30 16.51
CA ALA A 164 -0.82 -0.74 16.43
C ALA A 164 -0.34 -1.23 17.81
N ASP A 165 -0.10 -2.53 17.93
CA ASP A 165 0.47 -3.17 19.14
C ASP A 165 1.99 -3.06 19.19
N PHE A 166 2.62 -2.93 18.02
CA PHE A 166 4.07 -2.74 17.88
C PHE A 166 4.40 -2.00 16.59
N THR A 167 5.60 -1.44 16.56
CA THR A 167 6.15 -0.70 15.42
C THR A 167 7.39 -1.41 14.90
N ILE A 168 7.55 -1.47 13.56
CA ILE A 168 8.81 -1.79 12.91
C ILE A 168 9.48 -0.46 12.56
N ALA A 169 10.48 -0.07 13.35
CA ALA A 169 11.17 1.21 13.23
C ALA A 169 12.51 1.07 12.51
N PHE A 170 12.69 1.83 11.43
CA PHE A 170 13.95 1.91 10.69
C PHE A 170 14.78 3.08 11.21
N MET A 171 15.99 2.79 11.72
CA MET A 171 16.87 3.77 12.37
C MET A 171 18.25 3.74 11.75
N ALA A 172 18.88 4.92 11.63
CA ALA A 172 20.30 5.01 11.31
C ALA A 172 21.13 4.44 12.47
N SER A 173 21.87 3.39 12.22
CA SER A 173 22.61 2.62 13.22
C SER A 173 24.13 2.64 13.04
N GLY A 174 24.61 3.30 11.97
CA GLY A 174 26.04 3.42 11.68
C GLY A 174 26.29 4.25 10.43
N ILE A 175 27.55 4.45 10.11
CA ILE A 175 28.03 5.14 8.90
C ILE A 175 29.11 4.27 8.27
N GLU A 176 29.00 4.07 6.96
CA GLU A 176 30.00 3.42 6.11
C GLU A 176 30.63 4.48 5.22
N GLU A 177 31.96 4.61 5.28
CA GLU A 177 32.68 5.47 4.33
C GLU A 177 32.76 4.80 2.97
N THR A 178 32.29 5.49 1.93
CA THR A 178 32.33 4.99 0.55
C THR A 178 33.04 5.98 -0.36
N ASN A 179 33.45 5.55 -1.55
CA ASN A 179 34.05 6.41 -2.56
C ASN A 179 33.14 7.59 -3.02
N LYS A 180 31.83 7.53 -2.66
CA LYS A 180 30.83 8.56 -2.96
C LYS A 180 30.48 9.40 -1.70
N GLY A 181 31.24 9.27 -0.61
CA GLY A 181 31.00 9.90 0.68
C GLY A 181 30.33 8.98 1.70
N PRO A 182 30.02 9.52 2.89
CA PRO A 182 29.44 8.74 3.99
C PRO A 182 28.04 8.25 3.63
N LYS A 183 27.80 6.98 3.91
CA LYS A 183 26.51 6.31 3.71
C LYS A 183 25.97 5.81 5.05
N LYS A 184 24.75 6.22 5.41
CA LYS A 184 24.11 5.72 6.61
C LYS A 184 23.73 4.25 6.46
N LEU A 185 24.07 3.48 7.48
CA LEU A 185 23.65 2.10 7.68
C LEU A 185 22.36 2.11 8.50
N ILE A 186 21.40 1.29 8.13
CA ILE A 186 20.05 1.28 8.70
C ILE A 186 19.76 -0.09 9.29
N THR A 187 19.20 -0.11 10.50
CA THR A 187 18.71 -1.32 11.16
C THR A 187 17.21 -1.18 11.41
N ALA A 188 16.48 -2.28 11.27
CA ALA A 188 15.05 -2.36 11.60
C ALA A 188 14.87 -2.95 13.00
N PHE A 189 14.01 -2.32 13.81
CA PHE A 189 13.76 -2.72 15.20
C PHE A 189 12.27 -2.92 15.45
N PHE A 190 11.92 -3.96 16.19
CA PHE A 190 10.61 -4.05 16.83
C PHE A 190 10.58 -3.17 18.07
N VAL A 191 9.53 -2.36 18.19
CA VAL A 191 9.24 -1.54 19.37
C VAL A 191 7.79 -1.79 19.78
N ASP A 192 7.60 -2.44 20.91
CA ASP A 192 6.27 -2.74 21.45
C ASP A 192 5.57 -1.45 21.95
N LYS A 193 4.26 -1.36 21.82
CA LYS A 193 3.45 -0.28 22.40
C LYS A 193 3.66 -0.24 23.91
N GLY A 194 3.83 0.96 24.46
CA GLY A 194 4.08 1.16 25.89
C GLY A 194 5.54 1.02 26.31
N THR A 195 6.48 0.79 25.39
CA THR A 195 7.92 0.84 25.69
C THR A 195 8.28 2.24 26.23
N PRO A 196 8.97 2.35 27.38
CA PRO A 196 9.34 3.65 27.95
C PRO A 196 10.10 4.53 26.96
N GLY A 197 9.69 5.80 26.85
CA GLY A 197 10.25 6.77 25.90
C GLY A 197 9.68 6.70 24.48
N PHE A 198 8.84 5.70 24.17
CA PHE A 198 8.14 5.60 22.90
C PHE A 198 6.73 6.19 23.01
N ASN A 199 6.45 7.25 22.24
CA ASN A 199 5.16 7.94 22.22
C ASN A 199 4.57 7.94 20.81
N VAL A 200 3.26 7.71 20.74
CA VAL A 200 2.45 7.85 19.53
C VAL A 200 1.57 9.07 19.68
N ARG A 201 1.70 10.02 18.76
CA ARG A 201 0.87 11.23 18.71
C ARG A 201 0.00 11.23 17.47
N GLU A 202 -1.13 11.92 17.57
CA GLU A 202 -1.97 12.23 16.41
C GLU A 202 -1.16 12.88 15.31
N GLY A 203 -1.41 12.47 14.07
CA GLY A 203 -0.73 12.98 12.89
C GLY A 203 -1.48 14.13 12.23
N TYR A 204 -1.69 14.03 10.93
CA TYR A 204 -2.22 15.11 10.12
C TYR A 204 -3.58 14.75 9.53
N ASP A 205 -4.47 15.72 9.41
CA ASP A 205 -5.68 15.57 8.61
C ASP A 205 -5.32 15.36 7.14
N ASN A 206 -5.94 14.39 6.52
CA ASN A 206 -5.66 14.01 5.15
C ASN A 206 -6.92 14.15 4.26
N VAL A 207 -6.76 14.73 3.08
CA VAL A 207 -7.85 14.86 2.10
C VAL A 207 -8.15 13.53 1.40
N SER A 208 -7.18 12.62 1.33
CA SER A 208 -7.29 11.31 0.68
C SER A 208 -7.34 10.19 1.72
N HIS A 209 -7.80 9.01 1.33
CA HIS A 209 -7.86 7.83 2.19
C HIS A 209 -8.50 8.14 3.56
N ARG A 210 -9.65 8.82 3.55
CA ARG A 210 -10.34 9.18 4.79
C ARG A 210 -10.62 7.94 5.61
N GLY A 211 -10.47 8.07 6.94
CA GLY A 211 -10.53 6.93 7.86
C GLY A 211 -9.25 6.12 7.97
N TYR A 212 -8.27 6.33 7.08
CA TYR A 212 -6.94 5.74 7.17
C TYR A 212 -6.03 6.68 7.95
N THR A 213 -5.85 6.41 9.24
CA THR A 213 -5.10 7.28 10.15
C THR A 213 -3.61 7.29 9.84
N ASN A 214 -2.96 8.41 10.16
CA ASN A 214 -1.52 8.52 10.22
C ASN A 214 -1.11 9.15 11.55
N SER A 215 0.08 8.82 12.03
CA SER A 215 0.57 9.26 13.34
C SER A 215 1.99 9.79 13.26
N ILE A 216 2.38 10.51 14.32
CA ILE A 216 3.76 10.91 14.59
C ILE A 216 4.28 10.02 15.71
N LEU A 217 5.44 9.38 15.49
CA LEU A 217 6.11 8.54 16.47
C LEU A 217 7.35 9.26 17.00
N GLU A 218 7.46 9.37 18.32
CA GLU A 218 8.59 10.00 19.01
C GLU A 218 9.34 8.96 19.84
N PHE A 219 10.65 8.92 19.64
CA PHE A 219 11.57 8.03 20.33
C PHE A 219 12.53 8.90 21.13
N SER A 220 12.46 8.77 22.47
CA SER A 220 13.30 9.51 23.42
C SER A 220 13.99 8.52 24.34
N ASP A 221 15.25 8.19 24.04
CA ASP A 221 16.07 7.19 24.73
C ASP A 221 15.34 5.84 24.91
N VAL A 222 14.61 5.42 23.88
CA VAL A 222 13.87 4.14 23.87
C VAL A 222 14.86 2.99 23.88
N LYS A 223 14.86 2.22 24.97
CA LYS A 223 15.74 1.05 25.11
C LYS A 223 15.05 -0.20 24.59
N VAL A 224 15.71 -0.90 23.68
CA VAL A 224 15.26 -2.18 23.13
C VAL A 224 16.37 -3.21 23.21
N PRO A 225 16.07 -4.48 23.53
CA PRO A 225 17.07 -5.54 23.57
C PRO A 225 17.54 -5.88 22.15
N LYS A 226 18.71 -6.50 22.03
CA LYS A 226 19.28 -6.94 20.73
C LYS A 226 18.34 -7.86 19.96
N GLU A 227 17.50 -8.62 20.65
CA GLU A 227 16.49 -9.51 20.07
C GLU A 227 15.36 -8.76 19.35
N SER A 228 15.28 -7.44 19.53
CA SER A 228 14.31 -6.58 18.79
C SER A 228 14.74 -6.27 17.35
N ILE A 229 15.94 -6.67 16.93
CA ILE A 229 16.41 -6.43 15.56
C ILE A 229 15.67 -7.36 14.61
N LEU A 230 15.03 -6.77 13.58
CA LEU A 230 14.44 -7.52 12.48
C LEU A 230 15.47 -7.67 11.36
N GLY A 231 15.86 -8.91 11.08
CA GLY A 231 16.95 -9.22 10.16
C GLY A 231 18.33 -9.05 10.82
N GLU A 232 19.25 -8.36 10.15
CA GLU A 232 20.63 -8.18 10.62
C GLU A 232 20.92 -6.69 10.90
N VAL A 233 21.85 -6.44 11.82
CA VAL A 233 22.38 -5.09 12.10
C VAL A 233 22.91 -4.48 10.79
N HIS A 234 22.59 -3.21 10.55
CA HIS A 234 22.98 -2.42 9.37
C HIS A 234 22.36 -2.88 8.03
N LYS A 235 21.55 -3.95 8.02
CA LYS A 235 20.89 -4.47 6.82
C LYS A 235 19.37 -4.22 6.78
N GLY A 236 18.86 -3.33 7.61
CA GLY A 236 17.42 -2.98 7.61
C GLY A 236 16.91 -2.51 6.25
N PHE A 237 17.78 -1.87 5.44
CA PHE A 237 17.38 -1.45 4.10
C PHE A 237 17.15 -2.63 3.13
N GLU A 238 17.80 -3.76 3.33
CA GLU A 238 17.57 -4.99 2.55
C GLU A 238 16.20 -5.58 2.88
N VAL A 239 15.82 -5.57 4.16
CA VAL A 239 14.47 -5.97 4.62
C VAL A 239 13.42 -5.04 4.03
N ALA A 240 13.66 -3.72 4.08
CA ALA A 240 12.77 -2.71 3.51
C ALA A 240 12.57 -2.87 2.00
N ASN A 241 13.63 -3.13 1.25
CA ASN A 241 13.57 -3.24 -0.22
C ASN A 241 12.69 -4.42 -0.68
N LYS A 242 12.75 -5.57 0.00
CA LYS A 242 11.88 -6.71 -0.31
C LYS A 242 10.41 -6.34 -0.12
N TRP A 243 10.10 -5.63 0.96
CA TRP A 243 8.75 -5.17 1.24
C TRP A 243 8.30 -4.09 0.23
N LEU A 244 9.14 -3.08 -0.05
CA LEU A 244 8.84 -1.99 -0.98
C LEU A 244 8.52 -2.50 -2.40
N GLY A 245 9.18 -3.56 -2.85
CA GLY A 245 8.88 -4.19 -4.13
C GLY A 245 7.44 -4.71 -4.20
N ALA A 246 7.04 -5.54 -3.24
CA ALA A 246 5.69 -6.08 -3.15
C ALA A 246 4.64 -4.98 -2.98
N THR A 247 4.91 -3.96 -2.17
CA THR A 247 3.98 -2.84 -1.93
C THR A 247 3.75 -2.00 -3.18
N ARG A 248 4.76 -1.80 -4.03
CA ARG A 248 4.57 -1.11 -5.32
C ARG A 248 3.59 -1.85 -6.22
N LEU A 249 3.66 -3.18 -6.27
CA LEU A 249 2.71 -4.00 -7.02
C LEU A 249 1.31 -3.93 -6.42
N GLN A 250 1.19 -3.97 -5.09
CA GLN A 250 -0.08 -3.82 -4.38
C GLN A 250 -0.75 -2.49 -4.70
N VAL A 251 -0.01 -1.37 -4.58
CA VAL A 251 -0.51 -0.04 -4.94
C VAL A 251 -0.94 0.00 -6.40
N GLY A 252 -0.19 -0.64 -7.31
CA GLY A 252 -0.58 -0.77 -8.71
C GLY A 252 -1.94 -1.47 -8.88
N ALA A 253 -2.13 -2.60 -8.20
CA ALA A 253 -3.37 -3.38 -8.26
C ALA A 253 -4.57 -2.62 -7.66
N THR A 254 -4.39 -1.96 -6.51
CA THR A 254 -5.46 -1.16 -5.89
C THR A 254 -5.83 0.06 -6.73
N CYS A 255 -4.86 0.72 -7.37
CA CYS A 255 -5.11 1.80 -8.34
C CYS A 255 -5.96 1.30 -9.51
N LEU A 256 -5.65 0.10 -10.04
CA LEU A 256 -6.41 -0.49 -11.14
C LEU A 256 -7.87 -0.76 -10.73
N GLY A 257 -8.10 -1.29 -9.54
CA GLY A 257 -9.45 -1.54 -9.01
C GLY A 257 -10.28 -0.27 -8.89
N ARG A 258 -9.73 0.80 -8.32
CA ARG A 258 -10.41 2.11 -8.21
C ARG A 258 -10.69 2.72 -9.57
N ALA A 259 -9.72 2.67 -10.48
CA ALA A 259 -9.88 3.18 -11.83
C ALA A 259 -10.97 2.42 -12.60
N GLU A 260 -11.02 1.09 -12.46
CA GLU A 260 -12.08 0.27 -13.06
C GLU A 260 -13.46 0.66 -12.53
N ARG A 261 -13.59 0.88 -11.20
CA ARG A 261 -14.84 1.35 -10.61
C ARG A 261 -15.26 2.71 -11.17
N ALA A 262 -14.36 3.69 -11.21
CA ALA A 262 -14.63 5.02 -11.78
C ALA A 262 -15.01 4.95 -13.26
N PHE A 263 -14.30 4.12 -14.03
CA PHE A 263 -14.57 3.90 -15.46
C PHE A 263 -15.94 3.28 -15.70
N ASN A 264 -16.35 2.29 -14.92
CA ASN A 264 -17.66 1.66 -15.03
C ASN A 264 -18.79 2.67 -14.79
N HIS A 265 -18.66 3.52 -13.75
CA HIS A 265 -19.60 4.63 -13.53
C HIS A 265 -19.64 5.60 -14.74
N ALA A 266 -18.49 5.93 -15.31
CA ALA A 266 -18.42 6.83 -16.46
C ALA A 266 -19.09 6.23 -17.70
N ILE A 267 -18.93 4.93 -17.97
CA ILE A 267 -19.59 4.23 -19.08
C ILE A 267 -21.12 4.26 -18.90
N GLU A 268 -21.59 3.85 -17.72
CA GLU A 268 -23.03 3.80 -17.41
C GLU A 268 -23.66 5.19 -17.55
N TRP A 269 -23.03 6.21 -16.99
CA TRP A 269 -23.50 7.59 -17.09
C TRP A 269 -23.51 8.09 -18.54
N ALA A 270 -22.44 7.86 -19.30
CA ALA A 270 -22.36 8.27 -20.69
C ALA A 270 -23.43 7.59 -21.59
N ALA A 271 -23.77 6.33 -21.28
CA ALA A 271 -24.80 5.59 -22.02
C ALA A 271 -26.23 6.06 -21.69
N THR A 272 -26.49 6.48 -20.46
CA THR A 272 -27.84 6.76 -19.96
C THR A 272 -28.20 8.24 -19.92
N ARG A 273 -27.23 9.13 -19.61
CA ARG A 273 -27.45 10.58 -19.49
C ARG A 273 -27.80 11.19 -20.86
N GLN A 274 -28.95 11.87 -20.95
CA GLN A 274 -29.44 12.52 -22.17
C GLN A 274 -29.12 14.01 -22.16
N GLN A 275 -28.55 14.52 -23.24
CA GLN A 275 -28.41 15.94 -23.57
C GLN A 275 -28.53 16.15 -25.07
N PHE A 276 -29.08 17.28 -25.50
CA PHE A 276 -29.30 17.60 -26.90
C PHE A 276 -30.04 16.47 -27.70
N GLY A 277 -31.00 15.83 -27.03
CA GLY A 277 -31.83 14.79 -27.62
C GLY A 277 -31.21 13.40 -27.77
N GLN A 278 -30.03 13.16 -27.22
CA GLN A 278 -29.36 11.86 -27.29
C GLN A 278 -28.47 11.60 -26.06
N SER A 279 -28.02 10.32 -25.87
CA SER A 279 -27.06 10.02 -24.81
C SER A 279 -25.73 10.72 -25.05
N ILE A 280 -25.11 11.19 -23.96
CA ILE A 280 -23.84 11.95 -24.07
C ILE A 280 -22.71 11.09 -24.62
N GLY A 281 -22.75 9.78 -24.48
CA GLY A 281 -21.82 8.85 -25.09
C GLY A 281 -21.77 8.85 -26.61
N LYS A 282 -22.79 9.40 -27.29
CA LYS A 282 -22.82 9.56 -28.75
C LYS A 282 -21.99 10.75 -29.23
N PHE A 283 -21.63 11.67 -28.36
CA PHE A 283 -20.75 12.78 -28.74
C PHE A 283 -19.29 12.32 -28.69
N GLN A 284 -18.53 12.62 -29.75
CA GLN A 284 -17.11 12.22 -29.86
C GLN A 284 -16.25 12.71 -28.67
N GLY A 285 -16.52 13.96 -28.20
CA GLY A 285 -15.83 14.51 -27.03
C GLY A 285 -15.97 13.64 -25.76
N THR A 286 -17.05 12.86 -25.61
CA THR A 286 -17.26 11.92 -24.50
C THR A 286 -16.75 10.52 -24.86
N SER A 287 -17.09 10.00 -26.03
CA SER A 287 -16.71 8.64 -26.41
C SER A 287 -15.19 8.47 -26.58
N PHE A 288 -14.46 9.50 -27.00
CA PHE A 288 -13.00 9.45 -27.09
C PHE A 288 -12.35 9.41 -25.71
N LYS A 289 -12.87 10.15 -24.72
CA LYS A 289 -12.43 10.03 -23.33
C LYS A 289 -12.55 8.59 -22.81
N LEU A 290 -13.70 7.94 -23.05
CA LEU A 290 -13.88 6.53 -22.65
C LEU A 290 -12.91 5.59 -23.37
N SER A 291 -12.57 5.86 -24.64
CA SER A 291 -11.57 5.07 -25.38
C SER A 291 -10.17 5.22 -24.77
N ASP A 292 -9.75 6.45 -24.45
CA ASP A 292 -8.46 6.73 -23.84
C ASP A 292 -8.37 6.11 -22.44
N MET A 293 -9.42 6.24 -21.61
CA MET A 293 -9.51 5.59 -20.30
C MET A 293 -9.37 4.07 -20.41
N ALA A 294 -10.04 3.44 -21.36
CA ALA A 294 -9.99 1.99 -21.58
C ALA A 294 -8.56 1.52 -21.96
N MET A 295 -7.89 2.26 -22.86
CA MET A 295 -6.51 1.97 -23.27
C MET A 295 -5.53 2.10 -22.10
N GLU A 296 -5.65 3.16 -21.33
CA GLU A 296 -4.80 3.43 -20.16
C GLU A 296 -4.97 2.36 -19.06
N LEU A 297 -6.22 1.97 -18.77
CA LEU A 297 -6.54 0.85 -17.88
C LEU A 297 -5.90 -0.45 -18.34
N LYS A 298 -6.05 -0.78 -19.64
CA LYS A 298 -5.48 -2.01 -20.19
C LYS A 298 -3.98 -2.03 -20.15
N ALA A 299 -3.33 -0.92 -20.48
CA ALA A 299 -1.88 -0.80 -20.42
C ALA A 299 -1.35 -0.96 -18.98
N ALA A 300 -1.98 -0.31 -18.00
CA ALA A 300 -1.63 -0.45 -16.59
C ALA A 300 -1.82 -1.89 -16.11
N GLN A 301 -2.94 -2.52 -16.44
CA GLN A 301 -3.22 -3.91 -16.09
C GLN A 301 -2.12 -4.85 -16.60
N LEU A 302 -1.71 -4.71 -17.85
CA LEU A 302 -0.69 -5.59 -18.44
C LEU A 302 0.66 -5.43 -17.74
N LEU A 303 1.09 -4.21 -17.42
CA LEU A 303 2.34 -3.97 -16.69
C LEU A 303 2.31 -4.55 -15.27
N ILE A 304 1.17 -4.42 -14.56
CA ILE A 304 1.01 -4.96 -13.21
C ILE A 304 1.06 -6.50 -13.24
N LEU A 305 0.31 -7.13 -14.14
CA LEU A 305 0.25 -8.59 -14.24
C LEU A 305 1.58 -9.18 -14.72
N GLU A 306 2.28 -8.53 -15.66
CA GLU A 306 3.60 -8.94 -16.10
C GLU A 306 4.61 -8.88 -14.94
N ALA A 307 4.62 -7.77 -14.19
CA ALA A 307 5.52 -7.62 -13.04
C ALA A 307 5.23 -8.65 -11.94
N GLY A 308 3.95 -8.95 -11.66
CA GLY A 308 3.53 -9.99 -10.73
C GLY A 308 3.98 -11.38 -11.18
N TRP A 309 3.76 -11.72 -12.43
CA TRP A 309 4.22 -12.99 -13.02
C TRP A 309 5.75 -13.13 -12.95
N LYS A 310 6.51 -12.08 -13.31
CA LYS A 310 7.98 -12.07 -13.17
C LYS A 310 8.41 -12.24 -11.71
N TYR A 311 7.68 -11.66 -10.77
CA TYR A 311 7.98 -11.81 -9.35
C TYR A 311 7.87 -13.27 -8.90
N ASP A 312 6.82 -13.97 -9.31
CA ASP A 312 6.64 -15.41 -9.04
C ASP A 312 7.69 -16.29 -9.70
N GLN A 313 8.23 -15.86 -10.85
CA GLN A 313 9.36 -16.54 -11.52
C GLN A 313 10.73 -16.19 -10.93
N GLY A 314 10.82 -15.31 -9.94
CA GLY A 314 12.09 -14.82 -9.40
C GLY A 314 12.92 -13.97 -10.37
N THR A 315 12.29 -13.41 -11.41
CA THR A 315 12.96 -12.61 -12.47
C THR A 315 12.58 -11.14 -12.45
N ALA A 316 11.65 -10.73 -11.57
CA ALA A 316 11.24 -9.34 -11.43
C ALA A 316 12.41 -8.46 -10.97
N THR A 317 12.48 -7.27 -11.53
CA THR A 317 13.46 -6.25 -11.18
C THR A 317 12.79 -5.01 -10.60
N ASP A 318 13.55 -4.13 -9.95
CA ASP A 318 13.05 -2.82 -9.52
C ASP A 318 12.47 -2.01 -10.68
N LEU A 319 12.97 -2.20 -11.90
CA LEU A 319 12.45 -1.58 -13.11
C LEU A 319 11.00 -2.00 -13.39
N ASP A 320 10.71 -3.30 -13.36
CA ASP A 320 9.36 -3.84 -13.62
C ASP A 320 8.35 -3.28 -12.60
N MET A 321 8.70 -3.32 -11.31
CA MET A 321 7.84 -2.83 -10.23
C MET A 321 7.62 -1.31 -10.28
N ALA A 322 8.67 -0.55 -10.63
CA ALA A 322 8.56 0.90 -10.77
C ALA A 322 7.70 1.30 -11.97
N MET A 323 7.82 0.61 -13.10
CA MET A 323 6.98 0.85 -14.28
C MET A 323 5.50 0.54 -13.99
N ALA A 324 5.23 -0.58 -13.31
CA ALA A 324 3.87 -0.96 -12.93
C ALA A 324 3.22 0.08 -12.00
N LYS A 325 3.92 0.48 -10.93
CA LYS A 325 3.41 1.47 -9.95
C LYS A 325 3.22 2.84 -10.59
N LEU A 326 4.19 3.32 -11.34
CA LEU A 326 4.13 4.63 -12.01
C LEU A 326 2.93 4.68 -12.96
N LYS A 327 2.83 3.71 -13.86
CA LYS A 327 1.74 3.67 -14.85
C LYS A 327 0.37 3.58 -14.17
N ALA A 328 0.22 2.74 -13.14
CA ALA A 328 -1.05 2.56 -12.45
C ALA A 328 -1.51 3.83 -11.72
N SER A 329 -0.63 4.50 -11.00
CA SER A 329 -0.99 5.72 -10.24
C SER A 329 -1.28 6.92 -11.15
N GLU A 330 -0.56 7.08 -12.26
CA GLU A 330 -0.83 8.13 -13.24
C GLU A 330 -2.11 7.83 -14.03
N MET A 331 -2.37 6.57 -14.39
CA MET A 331 -3.62 6.12 -15.03
C MET A 331 -4.83 6.39 -14.13
N LEU A 332 -4.75 6.05 -12.83
CA LEU A 332 -5.85 6.31 -11.89
C LEU A 332 -6.16 7.81 -11.80
N ALA A 333 -5.14 8.67 -11.75
CA ALA A 333 -5.33 10.11 -11.71
C ALA A 333 -6.08 10.61 -12.95
N MET A 334 -5.74 10.13 -14.14
CA MET A 334 -6.41 10.48 -15.39
C MET A 334 -7.83 9.92 -15.45
N VAL A 335 -8.03 8.64 -15.16
CA VAL A 335 -9.34 7.97 -15.24
C VAL A 335 -10.33 8.58 -14.24
N SER A 336 -9.91 8.87 -13.02
CA SER A 336 -10.79 9.47 -12.01
C SER A 336 -11.22 10.89 -12.37
N ASP A 337 -10.31 11.69 -12.92
CA ASP A 337 -10.58 13.05 -13.36
C ASP A 337 -11.57 13.07 -14.56
N GLU A 338 -11.33 12.24 -15.55
CA GLU A 338 -12.22 12.12 -16.71
C GLU A 338 -13.59 11.52 -16.35
N ALA A 339 -13.66 10.63 -15.35
CA ALA A 339 -14.94 10.12 -14.87
C ALA A 339 -15.78 11.24 -14.24
N ILE A 340 -15.18 12.12 -13.40
CA ILE A 340 -15.85 13.33 -12.88
C ILE A 340 -16.30 14.22 -14.04
N GLN A 341 -15.43 14.49 -15.01
CA GLN A 341 -15.73 15.36 -16.13
C GLN A 341 -16.92 14.84 -16.97
N ILE A 342 -17.01 13.52 -17.19
CA ILE A 342 -18.13 12.89 -17.91
C ILE A 342 -19.44 13.03 -17.12
N HIS A 343 -19.40 12.94 -15.79
CA HIS A 343 -20.58 13.11 -14.93
C HIS A 343 -21.02 14.58 -14.79
N GLY A 344 -20.14 15.54 -15.09
CA GLY A 344 -20.39 16.96 -14.86
C GLY A 344 -20.59 17.25 -13.37
N GLY A 345 -21.56 18.11 -13.04
CA GLY A 345 -21.82 18.48 -11.64
C GLY A 345 -22.07 17.30 -10.70
N MET A 346 -22.69 16.22 -11.18
CA MET A 346 -22.92 15.01 -10.38
C MET A 346 -21.63 14.29 -9.98
N GLY A 347 -20.57 14.39 -10.77
CA GLY A 347 -19.28 13.80 -10.46
C GLY A 347 -18.60 14.39 -9.21
N LEU A 348 -19.01 15.58 -8.78
CA LEU A 348 -18.52 16.26 -7.58
C LEU A 348 -19.36 15.99 -6.33
N MET A 349 -20.50 15.29 -6.49
CA MET A 349 -21.41 15.04 -5.38
C MET A 349 -20.97 13.79 -4.61
N THR A 350 -21.08 13.86 -3.27
CA THR A 350 -20.63 12.82 -2.34
C THR A 350 -21.48 11.54 -2.38
N GLU A 351 -22.64 11.59 -3.03
CA GLU A 351 -23.49 10.42 -3.27
C GLU A 351 -22.87 9.41 -4.23
N LEU A 352 -21.91 9.84 -5.07
CA LEU A 352 -21.16 9.00 -5.97
C LEU A 352 -19.72 8.78 -5.43
N PRO A 353 -19.10 7.64 -5.76
CA PRO A 353 -17.73 7.38 -5.29
C PRO A 353 -16.65 8.19 -6.01
N LEU A 354 -17.00 8.97 -7.04
CA LEU A 354 -16.03 9.55 -7.97
C LEU A 354 -15.15 10.61 -7.34
N GLU A 355 -15.72 11.53 -6.55
CA GLU A 355 -14.95 12.60 -5.93
C GLU A 355 -13.94 12.05 -4.92
N ARG A 356 -14.30 10.98 -4.15
CA ARG A 356 -13.35 10.35 -3.22
C ARG A 356 -12.27 9.55 -3.94
N ILE A 357 -12.60 8.83 -5.02
CA ILE A 357 -11.61 8.14 -5.85
C ILE A 357 -10.63 9.16 -6.44
N TRP A 358 -11.10 10.30 -6.90
CA TRP A 358 -10.26 11.39 -7.42
C TRP A 358 -9.33 11.99 -6.35
N ARG A 359 -9.83 12.23 -5.13
CA ARG A 359 -8.99 12.68 -4.00
C ARG A 359 -7.94 11.62 -3.64
N ASP A 360 -8.34 10.35 -3.58
CA ASP A 360 -7.45 9.25 -3.25
C ASP A 360 -6.36 9.06 -4.31
N ALA A 361 -6.69 9.22 -5.58
CA ALA A 361 -5.74 9.15 -6.69
C ALA A 361 -4.53 10.08 -6.52
N ARG A 362 -4.69 11.21 -5.79
CA ARG A 362 -3.60 12.16 -5.57
C ARG A 362 -2.52 11.58 -4.66
N LEU A 363 -2.90 10.82 -3.63
CA LEU A 363 -1.96 10.17 -2.71
C LEU A 363 -1.15 9.06 -3.40
N GLU A 364 -1.77 8.32 -4.30
CA GLU A 364 -1.14 7.18 -4.98
C GLU A 364 0.13 7.55 -5.77
N ARG A 365 0.24 8.79 -6.19
CA ARG A 365 1.41 9.35 -6.86
C ARG A 365 2.52 9.79 -5.91
N ILE A 366 2.28 9.75 -4.59
CA ILE A 366 3.19 10.26 -3.56
C ILE A 366 3.78 9.13 -2.71
N TRP A 367 2.93 8.31 -2.10
CA TRP A 367 3.37 7.27 -1.17
C TRP A 367 4.03 6.07 -1.88
N GLU A 368 4.70 5.22 -1.13
CA GLU A 368 5.44 4.03 -1.61
C GLU A 368 6.46 4.37 -2.73
N GLY A 369 6.99 5.58 -2.64
CA GLY A 369 7.88 6.19 -3.64
C GLY A 369 7.10 7.02 -4.65
N THR A 370 7.41 8.33 -4.69
CA THR A 370 6.72 9.28 -5.57
C THR A 370 6.88 8.91 -7.04
N SER A 371 6.03 9.49 -7.90
CA SER A 371 6.16 9.35 -9.37
C SER A 371 7.57 9.70 -9.87
N GLU A 372 8.23 10.68 -9.24
CA GLU A 372 9.61 11.07 -9.56
C GLU A 372 10.60 10.00 -9.14
N ILE A 373 10.42 9.38 -7.97
CA ILE A 373 11.27 8.26 -7.51
C ILE A 373 11.09 7.06 -8.42
N GLN A 374 9.88 6.73 -8.87
CA GLN A 374 9.70 5.64 -9.84
C GLN A 374 10.43 5.95 -11.15
N ARG A 375 10.31 7.20 -11.68
CA ARG A 375 11.06 7.63 -12.88
C ARG A 375 12.58 7.58 -12.68
N HIS A 376 13.06 7.94 -11.49
CA HIS A 376 14.48 7.81 -11.14
C HIS A 376 14.95 6.35 -11.16
N ILE A 377 14.17 5.43 -10.58
CA ILE A 377 14.48 3.99 -10.61
C ILE A 377 14.54 3.49 -12.05
N ILE A 378 13.54 3.83 -12.86
CA ILE A 378 13.45 3.44 -14.28
C ILE A 378 14.68 3.95 -15.06
N SER A 379 14.93 5.26 -15.01
CA SER A 379 16.02 5.88 -15.77
C SER A 379 17.40 5.34 -15.36
N ARG A 380 17.61 5.18 -14.05
CA ARG A 380 18.86 4.61 -13.52
C ARG A 380 19.06 3.15 -13.96
N SER A 381 18.00 2.34 -13.95
CA SER A 381 18.08 0.95 -14.42
C SER A 381 18.47 0.87 -15.90
N LEU A 382 17.93 1.79 -16.72
CA LEU A 382 18.24 1.85 -18.15
C LEU A 382 19.65 2.38 -18.45
N LEU A 383 20.14 3.34 -17.67
CA LEU A 383 21.43 4.00 -17.91
C LEU A 383 22.62 3.27 -17.27
N ARG A 384 22.38 2.52 -16.17
CA ARG A 384 23.43 1.82 -15.42
C ARG A 384 24.38 0.96 -16.28
N PRO A 385 23.94 0.24 -17.33
CA PRO A 385 24.85 -0.52 -18.20
C PRO A 385 25.87 0.33 -18.97
N TYR A 386 25.64 1.64 -19.08
CA TYR A 386 26.47 2.61 -19.78
C TYR A 386 27.28 3.52 -18.85
N GLU A 387 27.11 3.38 -17.52
CA GLU A 387 27.90 4.08 -16.51
C GLU A 387 29.22 3.31 -16.34
N ASN A 388 30.38 3.88 -16.79
CA ASN A 388 31.73 3.36 -16.61
C ASN A 388 32.23 3.53 -15.18
#